data_ec1e6a9b7281ced58daf3bbbb180431d
#
_entry.id   ec1e6a9b7281ced58daf3bbbb180431d
#
_cell.length_a   1.000
_cell.length_b   1.000
_cell.length_c   1.000
_cell.angle_alpha   90.00
_cell.angle_beta   90.00
_cell.angle_gamma   90.00
#
_symmetry.space_group_name_H-M   'P 1'
#
loop_
_entity.id
_entity.type
_entity.pdbx_description
1 polymer ?
#
loop_
_entity_poly.entity_id
_entity_poly.type
_entity_poly.pdbx_seq_one_letter_code
_entity_poly.pdbx_strand_id
1 'polypeptide(L)'
;MELEQVLQGGIIHYSRNIDSILEEGHLYVERARKSQKSPLVSVLMHGPPGSGKTALAALIAKNSEFPFIKLISPEGMVGFDERSKVNYINKVFEDAYKSPLNVVIVDNVERILEYVPLGPQFSNAVLQTLLILFCKQPPNGRRLLIIATTTQRSLLEQLGLLGCFNEGIAVPGVSSHSELAHILRVLQVFQSPGEQRAALEELHNLTGTTNLDVGIRKILMSVETARQDEDMVKRFVSDMSRSVGQMWGAFDK
;
A
#
# COMPACT_ATOMS: atom_id res chain seq x y z
N MET A 1 -4.06 7.13 -12.85
CA MET A 1 -3.30 7.88 -11.81
C MET A 1 -1.84 7.83 -12.19
N GLU A 2 -1.16 8.96 -12.23
CA GLU A 2 0.26 8.99 -12.52
C GLU A 2 1.07 8.73 -11.24
N LEU A 3 2.23 8.10 -11.36
CA LEU A 3 3.09 7.73 -10.23
C LEU A 3 3.44 8.95 -9.35
N GLU A 4 3.62 10.11 -9.97
CA GLU A 4 3.93 11.36 -9.26
C GLU A 4 2.81 11.82 -8.34
N GLN A 5 1.54 11.62 -8.71
CA GLN A 5 0.41 11.95 -7.85
C GLN A 5 0.38 11.12 -6.57
N VAL A 6 0.76 9.84 -6.66
CA VAL A 6 0.85 8.95 -5.50
C VAL A 6 1.94 9.41 -4.53
N LEU A 7 3.01 10.02 -5.04
CA LEU A 7 4.17 10.46 -4.26
C LEU A 7 4.11 11.92 -3.78
N GLN A 8 3.07 12.69 -4.15
CA GLN A 8 2.96 14.11 -3.80
C GLN A 8 2.99 14.39 -2.29
N GLY A 9 2.46 13.47 -1.48
CA GLY A 9 2.48 13.59 -0.02
C GLY A 9 3.81 13.22 0.64
N GLY A 10 4.78 12.74 -0.12
CA GLY A 10 6.04 12.22 0.41
C GLY A 10 5.85 10.93 1.22
N ILE A 11 6.93 10.43 1.78
CA ILE A 11 6.92 9.29 2.72
C ILE A 11 7.54 9.75 4.03
N ILE A 12 6.83 9.51 5.12
CA ILE A 12 7.33 9.79 6.47
C ILE A 12 8.04 8.53 6.97
N HIS A 13 9.34 8.66 7.26
CA HIS A 13 10.15 7.59 7.87
C HIS A 13 9.92 7.58 9.38
N TYR A 14 8.79 7.07 9.83
CA TYR A 14 8.37 7.10 11.23
C TYR A 14 8.85 5.90 12.06
N SER A 15 9.33 4.86 11.41
CA SER A 15 9.85 3.67 12.08
C SER A 15 10.92 2.98 11.23
N ARG A 16 11.75 2.17 11.88
CA ARG A 16 12.73 1.31 11.20
C ARG A 16 12.08 0.32 10.22
N ASN A 17 10.82 -0.03 10.43
CA ASN A 17 10.08 -0.92 9.53
C ASN A 17 9.96 -0.31 8.13
N ILE A 18 9.74 1.00 8.03
CA ILE A 18 9.64 1.68 6.74
C ILE A 18 10.97 1.62 5.99
N ASP A 19 12.09 1.87 6.69
CA ASP A 19 13.42 1.79 6.10
C ASP A 19 13.73 0.36 5.66
N SER A 20 13.42 -0.64 6.48
CA SER A 20 13.60 -2.07 6.13
C SER A 20 12.76 -2.48 4.92
N ILE A 21 11.52 -1.99 4.79
CA ILE A 21 10.67 -2.23 3.62
C ILE A 21 11.30 -1.64 2.34
N LEU A 22 11.86 -0.44 2.42
CA LEU A 22 12.51 0.20 1.29
C LEU A 22 13.82 -0.50 0.90
N GLU A 23 14.61 -0.93 1.91
CA GLU A 23 15.83 -1.73 1.68
C GLU A 23 15.49 -3.06 1.02
N GLU A 24 14.47 -3.78 1.52
CA GLU A 24 14.00 -5.03 0.93
C GLU A 24 13.49 -4.81 -0.50
N GLY A 25 12.70 -3.76 -0.73
CA GLY A 25 12.26 -3.37 -2.06
C GLY A 25 13.42 -3.10 -3.03
N HIS A 26 14.48 -2.45 -2.55
CA HIS A 26 15.69 -2.23 -3.32
C HIS A 26 16.39 -3.56 -3.71
N LEU A 27 16.44 -4.53 -2.79
CA LEU A 27 16.99 -5.86 -3.10
C LEU A 27 16.22 -6.55 -4.23
N TYR A 28 14.90 -6.44 -4.26
CA TYR A 28 14.09 -7.01 -5.35
C TYR A 28 14.29 -6.29 -6.68
N VAL A 29 14.47 -4.97 -6.67
CA VAL A 29 14.86 -4.19 -7.85
C VAL A 29 16.21 -4.68 -8.40
N GLU A 30 17.21 -4.84 -7.53
CA GLU A 30 18.52 -5.34 -7.92
C GLU A 30 18.48 -6.81 -8.41
N ARG A 31 17.65 -7.64 -7.79
CA ARG A 31 17.40 -9.01 -8.26
C ARG A 31 16.79 -8.99 -9.66
N ALA A 32 15.76 -8.17 -9.90
CA ALA A 32 15.17 -8.02 -11.23
C ALA A 32 16.16 -7.49 -12.24
N ARG A 33 17.04 -6.55 -11.86
CA ARG A 33 18.06 -5.96 -12.73
C ARG A 33 19.16 -6.97 -13.14
N LYS A 34 19.63 -7.78 -12.19
CA LYS A 34 20.87 -8.58 -12.35
C LYS A 34 20.65 -10.06 -12.61
N SER A 35 19.50 -10.62 -12.22
CA SER A 35 19.27 -12.05 -12.32
C SER A 35 19.21 -12.52 -13.77
N GLN A 36 20.09 -13.46 -14.12
CA GLN A 36 20.06 -14.12 -15.43
C GLN A 36 19.06 -15.30 -15.47
N LYS A 37 18.79 -15.91 -14.30
CA LYS A 37 17.95 -17.11 -14.21
C LYS A 37 16.47 -16.82 -13.95
N SER A 38 16.16 -15.66 -13.38
CA SER A 38 14.79 -15.26 -12.99
C SER A 38 14.45 -13.89 -13.55
N PRO A 39 14.00 -13.81 -14.82
CA PRO A 39 13.66 -12.52 -15.45
C PRO A 39 12.37 -11.90 -14.89
N LEU A 40 11.60 -12.65 -14.14
CA LEU A 40 10.41 -12.21 -13.42
C LEU A 40 10.67 -12.21 -11.92
N VAL A 41 10.41 -11.07 -11.28
CA VAL A 41 10.33 -10.92 -9.83
C VAL A 41 8.95 -10.38 -9.49
N SER A 42 8.22 -11.07 -8.62
CA SER A 42 6.87 -10.68 -8.21
C SER A 42 6.79 -10.56 -6.69
N VAL A 43 6.35 -9.40 -6.22
CA VAL A 43 6.31 -9.03 -4.80
C VAL A 43 4.89 -8.62 -4.43
N LEU A 44 4.36 -9.15 -3.34
CA LEU A 44 3.08 -8.76 -2.77
C LEU A 44 3.29 -7.89 -1.52
N MET A 45 2.91 -6.62 -1.57
CA MET A 45 2.83 -5.75 -0.40
C MET A 45 1.44 -5.85 0.24
N HIS A 46 1.37 -6.30 1.48
CA HIS A 46 0.10 -6.50 2.17
C HIS A 46 0.07 -5.81 3.53
N GLY A 47 -1.11 -5.43 4.00
CA GLY A 47 -1.29 -4.76 5.29
C GLY A 47 -2.59 -3.98 5.36
N PRO A 48 -2.90 -3.34 6.50
CA PRO A 48 -4.17 -2.66 6.72
C PRO A 48 -4.41 -1.50 5.74
N PRO A 49 -5.66 -1.08 5.56
CA PRO A 49 -5.99 0.08 4.73
C PRO A 49 -5.24 1.34 5.20
N GLY A 50 -4.73 2.12 4.24
CA GLY A 50 -4.05 3.38 4.56
C GLY A 50 -2.66 3.25 5.21
N SER A 51 -2.05 2.06 5.22
CA SER A 51 -0.69 1.86 5.77
C SER A 51 0.45 2.37 4.86
N GLY A 52 0.13 2.89 3.67
CA GLY A 52 1.12 3.47 2.76
C GLY A 52 1.65 2.52 1.68
N LYS A 53 1.05 1.33 1.49
CA LYS A 53 1.49 0.32 0.50
C LYS A 53 1.70 0.89 -0.90
N THR A 54 0.71 1.61 -1.41
CA THR A 54 0.77 2.21 -2.76
C THR A 54 1.91 3.22 -2.89
N ALA A 55 2.11 4.06 -1.88
CA ALA A 55 3.18 5.06 -1.87
C ALA A 55 4.56 4.41 -1.79
N LEU A 56 4.71 3.38 -0.95
CA LEU A 56 5.96 2.61 -0.85
C LEU A 56 6.26 1.86 -2.14
N ALA A 57 5.27 1.19 -2.75
CA ALA A 57 5.42 0.54 -4.06
C ALA A 57 5.86 1.54 -5.14
N ALA A 58 5.22 2.73 -5.16
CA ALA A 58 5.55 3.80 -6.09
C ALA A 58 6.98 4.35 -5.88
N LEU A 59 7.42 4.49 -4.62
CA LEU A 59 8.78 4.94 -4.31
C LEU A 59 9.83 3.89 -4.72
N ILE A 60 9.60 2.61 -4.41
CA ILE A 60 10.48 1.51 -4.83
C ILE A 60 10.61 1.49 -6.36
N ALA A 61 9.49 1.62 -7.07
CA ALA A 61 9.47 1.66 -8.52
C ALA A 61 10.22 2.88 -9.07
N LYS A 62 9.99 4.07 -8.51
CA LYS A 62 10.68 5.30 -8.91
C LYS A 62 12.20 5.19 -8.71
N ASN A 63 12.62 4.68 -7.55
CA ASN A 63 14.03 4.52 -7.20
C ASN A 63 14.72 3.41 -8.02
N SER A 64 13.96 2.55 -8.70
CA SER A 64 14.54 1.56 -9.61
C SER A 64 15.18 2.18 -10.84
N GLU A 65 14.77 3.37 -11.25
CA GLU A 65 15.19 4.05 -12.48
C GLU A 65 15.00 3.16 -13.74
N PHE A 66 14.03 2.23 -13.70
CA PHE A 66 13.73 1.41 -14.87
C PHE A 66 13.03 2.26 -15.94
N PRO A 67 13.35 2.06 -17.22
CA PRO A 67 12.82 2.87 -18.33
C PRO A 67 11.30 2.73 -18.52
N PHE A 68 10.70 1.64 -18.03
CA PHE A 68 9.25 1.48 -18.05
C PHE A 68 8.72 1.24 -16.64
N ILE A 69 7.87 2.16 -16.17
CA ILE A 69 7.15 2.04 -14.90
C ILE A 69 5.69 2.35 -15.17
N LYS A 70 4.79 1.43 -14.81
CA LYS A 70 3.35 1.63 -14.98
C LYS A 70 2.58 1.21 -13.73
N LEU A 71 1.60 2.03 -13.36
CA LEU A 71 0.66 1.76 -12.29
C LEU A 71 -0.70 1.35 -12.89
N ILE A 72 -1.17 0.17 -12.51
CA ILE A 72 -2.54 -0.30 -12.72
C ILE A 72 -3.28 -0.10 -11.40
N SER A 73 -4.29 0.75 -11.39
CA SER A 73 -5.08 1.05 -10.20
C SER A 73 -6.57 1.00 -10.49
N PRO A 74 -7.43 0.75 -9.50
CA PRO A 74 -8.88 0.77 -9.69
C PRO A 74 -9.40 2.09 -10.26
N GLU A 75 -8.80 3.21 -9.83
CA GLU A 75 -9.19 4.55 -10.30
C GLU A 75 -8.94 4.74 -11.78
N GLY A 76 -7.87 4.14 -12.31
CA GLY A 76 -7.56 4.18 -13.75
C GLY A 76 -8.50 3.34 -14.62
N MET A 77 -9.36 2.54 -13.99
CA MET A 77 -10.31 1.64 -14.67
C MET A 77 -11.78 1.98 -14.37
N VAL A 78 -12.05 3.16 -13.81
CA VAL A 78 -13.42 3.62 -13.58
C VAL A 78 -14.17 3.71 -14.92
N GLY A 79 -15.35 3.08 -14.98
CA GLY A 79 -16.17 3.01 -16.18
C GLY A 79 -15.80 1.91 -17.17
N PHE A 80 -14.77 1.11 -16.87
CA PHE A 80 -14.46 -0.06 -17.71
C PHE A 80 -15.38 -1.23 -17.37
N ASP A 81 -15.90 -1.87 -18.40
CA ASP A 81 -16.49 -3.20 -18.26
C ASP A 81 -15.39 -4.28 -18.08
N GLU A 82 -15.79 -5.50 -17.79
CA GLU A 82 -14.87 -6.61 -17.55
C GLU A 82 -13.89 -6.83 -18.73
N ARG A 83 -14.40 -6.77 -19.96
CA ARG A 83 -13.57 -6.95 -21.17
C ARG A 83 -12.56 -5.82 -21.34
N SER A 84 -12.98 -4.60 -21.10
CA SER A 84 -12.09 -3.43 -21.17
C SER A 84 -11.00 -3.47 -20.11
N LYS A 85 -11.30 -3.96 -18.90
CA LYS A 85 -10.30 -4.19 -17.85
C LYS A 85 -9.26 -5.21 -18.28
N VAL A 86 -9.70 -6.38 -18.76
CA VAL A 86 -8.82 -7.44 -19.27
C VAL A 86 -7.92 -6.91 -20.38
N ASN A 87 -8.49 -6.20 -21.36
CA ASN A 87 -7.72 -5.62 -22.46
C ASN A 87 -6.70 -4.58 -21.98
N TYR A 88 -7.09 -3.72 -21.04
CA TYR A 88 -6.18 -2.71 -20.47
C TYR A 88 -5.01 -3.35 -19.73
N ILE A 89 -5.29 -4.33 -18.88
CA ILE A 89 -4.24 -5.04 -18.12
C ILE A 89 -3.29 -5.74 -19.10
N ASN A 90 -3.80 -6.50 -20.06
CA ASN A 90 -2.97 -7.16 -21.08
C ASN A 90 -2.10 -6.16 -21.83
N LYS A 91 -2.67 -5.03 -22.27
CA LYS A 91 -1.92 -3.99 -22.98
C LYS A 91 -0.78 -3.43 -22.16
N VAL A 92 -0.97 -3.18 -20.86
CA VAL A 92 0.10 -2.69 -19.98
C VAL A 92 1.27 -3.69 -19.93
N PHE A 93 1.00 -4.98 -19.80
CA PHE A 93 2.05 -6.01 -19.80
C PHE A 93 2.72 -6.18 -21.17
N GLU A 94 1.97 -6.09 -22.25
CA GLU A 94 2.53 -6.10 -23.62
C GLU A 94 3.46 -4.90 -23.85
N ASP A 95 3.08 -3.71 -23.38
CA ASP A 95 3.92 -2.53 -23.47
C ASP A 95 5.16 -2.65 -22.59
N ALA A 96 5.05 -3.24 -21.40
CA ALA A 96 6.17 -3.55 -20.53
C ALA A 96 7.21 -4.45 -21.26
N TYR A 97 6.76 -5.46 -21.99
CA TYR A 97 7.66 -6.36 -22.69
C TYR A 97 8.44 -5.73 -23.87
N LYS A 98 8.12 -4.50 -24.26
CA LYS A 98 8.90 -3.74 -25.26
C LYS A 98 10.18 -3.14 -24.69
N SER A 99 10.22 -2.88 -23.38
CA SER A 99 11.39 -2.32 -22.69
C SER A 99 12.29 -3.40 -22.07
N PRO A 100 13.59 -3.17 -21.90
CA PRO A 100 14.50 -4.16 -21.31
C PRO A 100 14.29 -4.37 -19.81
N LEU A 101 13.95 -3.30 -19.06
CA LEU A 101 13.72 -3.31 -17.62
C LEU A 101 12.39 -2.64 -17.30
N ASN A 102 11.56 -3.32 -16.54
CA ASN A 102 10.17 -2.92 -16.35
C ASN A 102 9.71 -3.08 -14.92
N VAL A 103 8.90 -2.13 -14.44
CA VAL A 103 8.10 -2.27 -13.21
C VAL A 103 6.63 -2.09 -13.56
N VAL A 104 5.83 -3.03 -13.13
CA VAL A 104 4.36 -2.91 -13.16
C VAL A 104 3.85 -2.98 -11.72
N ILE A 105 3.23 -1.90 -11.27
CA ILE A 105 2.55 -1.85 -9.98
C ILE A 105 1.09 -2.19 -10.22
N VAL A 106 0.53 -3.13 -9.44
CA VAL A 106 -0.89 -3.50 -9.48
C VAL A 106 -1.50 -3.20 -8.12
N ASP A 107 -2.14 -2.04 -8.02
CA ASP A 107 -2.60 -1.50 -6.75
C ASP A 107 -4.01 -1.98 -6.38
N ASN A 108 -4.23 -2.35 -5.12
CA ASN A 108 -5.51 -2.81 -4.58
C ASN A 108 -6.12 -3.94 -5.43
N VAL A 109 -5.42 -5.06 -5.53
CA VAL A 109 -5.81 -6.23 -6.37
C VAL A 109 -7.24 -6.66 -6.14
N GLU A 110 -7.70 -6.68 -4.89
CA GLU A 110 -9.08 -7.03 -4.52
C GLU A 110 -10.13 -6.11 -5.15
N ARG A 111 -9.83 -4.82 -5.33
CA ARG A 111 -10.72 -3.86 -6.00
C ARG A 111 -10.68 -4.00 -7.52
N ILE A 112 -9.54 -4.32 -8.09
CA ILE A 112 -9.40 -4.62 -9.52
C ILE A 112 -10.24 -5.86 -9.87
N LEU A 113 -10.26 -6.85 -8.98
CA LEU A 113 -11.08 -8.05 -9.08
C LEU A 113 -12.58 -7.80 -8.85
N GLU A 114 -12.99 -6.60 -8.44
CA GLU A 114 -14.37 -6.27 -8.05
C GLU A 114 -14.90 -7.15 -6.92
N TYR A 115 -14.03 -7.54 -6.00
CA TYR A 115 -14.45 -8.39 -4.90
C TYR A 115 -15.46 -7.70 -3.99
N VAL A 116 -16.58 -8.38 -3.76
CA VAL A 116 -17.66 -7.98 -2.86
C VAL A 116 -17.85 -9.08 -1.80
N PRO A 117 -17.74 -8.77 -0.49
CA PRO A 117 -17.83 -9.77 0.57
C PRO A 117 -19.24 -10.33 0.79
N LEU A 118 -20.29 -9.58 0.43
CA LEU A 118 -21.68 -10.02 0.51
C LEU A 118 -22.04 -10.91 -0.70
N GLY A 119 -22.09 -12.22 -0.48
CA GLY A 119 -22.22 -13.20 -1.55
C GLY A 119 -20.98 -13.17 -2.44
N PRO A 120 -19.87 -13.81 -2.03
CA PRO A 120 -18.56 -13.57 -2.62
C PRO A 120 -18.61 -13.55 -4.14
N GLN A 121 -18.49 -12.38 -4.72
CA GLN A 121 -18.49 -12.14 -6.15
C GLN A 121 -17.19 -11.46 -6.54
N PHE A 122 -16.65 -11.82 -7.67
CA PHE A 122 -15.48 -11.24 -8.28
C PHE A 122 -15.46 -11.50 -9.78
N SER A 123 -14.72 -10.70 -10.53
CA SER A 123 -14.53 -10.92 -11.96
C SER A 123 -13.60 -12.10 -12.22
N ASN A 124 -14.13 -13.21 -12.66
CA ASN A 124 -13.32 -14.39 -12.99
C ASN A 124 -12.40 -14.14 -14.19
N ALA A 125 -12.81 -13.37 -15.18
CA ALA A 125 -11.97 -13.06 -16.34
C ALA A 125 -10.76 -12.23 -15.95
N VAL A 126 -10.93 -11.23 -15.06
CA VAL A 126 -9.82 -10.45 -14.53
C VAL A 126 -8.92 -11.32 -13.65
N LEU A 127 -9.47 -12.19 -12.79
CA LEU A 127 -8.70 -13.12 -11.97
C LEU A 127 -7.81 -14.04 -12.82
N GLN A 128 -8.37 -14.69 -13.84
CA GLN A 128 -7.60 -15.56 -14.72
C GLN A 128 -6.51 -14.80 -15.49
N THR A 129 -6.80 -13.57 -15.88
CA THR A 129 -5.82 -12.70 -16.54
C THR A 129 -4.64 -12.39 -15.59
N LEU A 130 -4.92 -12.02 -14.35
CA LEU A 130 -3.87 -11.73 -13.37
C LEU A 130 -3.06 -12.98 -13.00
N LEU A 131 -3.72 -14.14 -12.80
CA LEU A 131 -3.03 -15.42 -12.54
C LEU A 131 -2.03 -15.76 -13.65
N ILE A 132 -2.42 -15.58 -14.91
CA ILE A 132 -1.52 -15.83 -16.05
C ILE A 132 -0.39 -14.79 -16.09
N LEU A 133 -0.70 -13.51 -16.00
CA LEU A 133 0.29 -12.44 -16.18
C LEU A 133 1.31 -12.36 -15.04
N PHE A 134 0.92 -12.66 -13.81
CA PHE A 134 1.81 -12.66 -12.65
C PHE A 134 2.80 -13.84 -12.65
N CYS A 135 2.45 -14.92 -13.34
CA CYS A 135 3.31 -16.11 -13.47
C CYS A 135 4.06 -16.19 -14.81
N LYS A 136 3.64 -15.38 -15.81
CA LYS A 136 4.19 -15.43 -17.16
C LYS A 136 5.59 -14.84 -17.22
N GLN A 137 6.57 -15.65 -17.64
CA GLN A 137 7.92 -15.17 -17.85
C GLN A 137 7.96 -14.14 -18.99
N PRO A 138 8.65 -13.00 -18.80
CA PRO A 138 8.87 -12.04 -19.88
C PRO A 138 9.71 -12.64 -21.02
N PRO A 139 9.61 -12.11 -22.25
CA PRO A 139 10.40 -12.56 -23.38
C PRO A 139 11.92 -12.47 -23.11
N ASN A 140 12.71 -13.24 -23.87
CA ASN A 140 14.16 -13.25 -23.73
C ASN A 140 14.76 -11.83 -23.81
N GLY A 141 15.68 -11.54 -22.90
CA GLY A 141 16.31 -10.22 -22.79
C GLY A 141 15.43 -9.14 -22.15
N ARG A 142 14.22 -9.49 -21.69
CA ARG A 142 13.32 -8.59 -20.95
C ARG A 142 13.25 -9.01 -19.49
N ARG A 143 13.07 -8.06 -18.60
CA ARG A 143 12.99 -8.27 -17.15
C ARG A 143 11.83 -7.49 -16.59
N LEU A 144 11.09 -8.10 -15.67
CA LEU A 144 9.88 -7.54 -15.10
C LEU A 144 9.89 -7.68 -13.58
N LEU A 145 9.69 -6.57 -12.90
CA LEU A 145 9.34 -6.52 -11.49
C LEU A 145 7.84 -6.20 -11.39
N ILE A 146 7.07 -7.07 -10.77
CA ILE A 146 5.68 -6.84 -10.41
C ILE A 146 5.62 -6.51 -8.93
N ILE A 147 4.98 -5.39 -8.58
CA ILE A 147 4.69 -5.05 -7.19
C ILE A 147 3.17 -4.93 -7.06
N ALA A 148 2.53 -5.92 -6.46
CA ALA A 148 1.10 -5.89 -6.19
C ALA A 148 0.83 -5.40 -4.76
N THR A 149 -0.30 -4.72 -4.54
CA THR A 149 -0.73 -4.33 -3.20
C THR A 149 -2.09 -4.91 -2.86
N THR A 150 -2.30 -5.26 -1.60
CA THR A 150 -3.59 -5.76 -1.11
C THR A 150 -3.82 -5.40 0.35
N THR A 151 -5.09 -5.23 0.73
CA THR A 151 -5.52 -5.18 2.13
C THR A 151 -6.09 -6.52 2.60
N GLN A 152 -6.28 -7.48 1.69
CA GLN A 152 -6.96 -8.76 1.95
C GLN A 152 -6.10 -9.94 1.50
N ARG A 153 -4.97 -10.15 2.19
CA ARG A 153 -4.03 -11.24 1.86
C ARG A 153 -4.70 -12.62 1.84
N SER A 154 -5.59 -12.89 2.80
CA SER A 154 -6.32 -14.15 2.90
C SER A 154 -7.26 -14.40 1.70
N LEU A 155 -7.86 -13.35 1.15
CA LEU A 155 -8.65 -13.43 -0.07
C LEU A 155 -7.78 -13.86 -1.26
N LEU A 156 -6.61 -13.25 -1.44
CA LEU A 156 -5.70 -13.60 -2.52
C LEU A 156 -5.20 -15.05 -2.40
N GLU A 157 -5.05 -15.55 -1.17
CA GLU A 157 -4.75 -16.96 -0.92
C GLU A 157 -5.87 -17.88 -1.38
N GLN A 158 -7.11 -17.60 -1.00
CA GLN A 158 -8.29 -18.36 -1.41
C GLN A 158 -8.48 -18.35 -2.93
N LEU A 159 -8.14 -17.27 -3.61
CA LEU A 159 -8.21 -17.13 -5.06
C LEU A 159 -6.98 -17.72 -5.79
N GLY A 160 -6.01 -18.27 -5.08
CA GLY A 160 -4.81 -18.88 -5.68
C GLY A 160 -3.76 -17.89 -6.16
N LEU A 161 -3.95 -16.58 -5.96
CA LEU A 161 -3.02 -15.54 -6.41
C LEU A 161 -1.72 -15.51 -5.63
N LEU A 162 -1.71 -15.94 -4.35
CA LEU A 162 -0.47 -15.93 -3.54
C LEU A 162 0.65 -16.79 -4.15
N GLY A 163 0.29 -17.90 -4.81
CA GLY A 163 1.26 -18.77 -5.47
C GLY A 163 2.01 -18.12 -6.64
N CYS A 164 1.52 -16.99 -7.17
CA CYS A 164 2.16 -16.24 -8.24
C CYS A 164 3.24 -15.26 -7.73
N PHE A 165 3.30 -14.99 -6.43
CA PHE A 165 4.29 -14.09 -5.86
C PHE A 165 5.49 -14.85 -5.32
N ASN A 166 6.69 -14.37 -5.64
CA ASN A 166 7.93 -14.93 -5.12
C ASN A 166 8.14 -14.52 -3.66
N GLU A 167 7.71 -13.30 -3.31
CA GLU A 167 8.00 -12.67 -2.03
C GLU A 167 6.78 -11.89 -1.51
N GLY A 168 6.74 -11.68 -0.19
CA GLY A 168 5.68 -10.91 0.48
C GLY A 168 6.27 -9.91 1.46
N ILE A 169 5.89 -8.64 1.33
CA ILE A 169 6.28 -7.55 2.25
C ILE A 169 5.07 -7.14 3.07
N ALA A 170 5.16 -7.30 4.39
CA ALA A 170 4.16 -6.77 5.30
C ALA A 170 4.38 -5.26 5.52
N VAL A 171 3.33 -4.47 5.31
CA VAL A 171 3.33 -3.03 5.57
C VAL A 171 2.37 -2.75 6.73
N PRO A 172 2.86 -2.74 7.97
CA PRO A 172 2.00 -2.54 9.15
C PRO A 172 1.44 -1.13 9.21
N GLY A 173 0.37 -0.96 9.97
CA GLY A 173 -0.07 0.36 10.43
C GLY A 173 0.89 0.93 11.47
N VAL A 174 0.65 2.17 11.89
CA VAL A 174 1.31 2.77 13.03
C VAL A 174 0.85 2.05 14.29
N SER A 175 1.79 1.35 14.94
CA SER A 175 1.48 0.41 16.02
C SER A 175 1.65 0.99 17.41
N SER A 176 2.57 1.95 17.59
CA SER A 176 2.94 2.45 18.91
C SER A 176 2.75 3.96 19.06
N HIS A 177 2.59 4.40 20.31
CA HIS A 177 2.58 5.81 20.66
C HIS A 177 3.90 6.52 20.32
N SER A 178 5.03 5.79 20.35
CA SER A 178 6.33 6.34 19.96
C SER A 178 6.42 6.63 18.46
N GLU A 179 5.89 5.77 17.62
CA GLU A 179 5.77 6.00 16.17
C GLU A 179 4.84 7.18 15.88
N LEU A 180 3.67 7.21 16.55
CA LEU A 180 2.74 8.34 16.44
C LEU A 180 3.41 9.65 16.88
N ALA A 181 4.12 9.65 18.01
CA ALA A 181 4.86 10.82 18.50
C ALA A 181 5.90 11.31 17.47
N HIS A 182 6.57 10.39 16.80
CA HIS A 182 7.54 10.73 15.74
C HIS A 182 6.85 11.40 14.54
N ILE A 183 5.72 10.82 14.07
CA ILE A 183 4.92 11.37 12.97
C ILE A 183 4.47 12.81 13.31
N LEU A 184 3.89 13.00 14.50
CA LEU A 184 3.40 14.32 14.93
C LEU A 184 4.51 15.36 15.01
N ARG A 185 5.71 14.95 15.40
CA ARG A 185 6.90 15.82 15.44
C ARG A 185 7.36 16.19 14.03
N VAL A 186 7.46 15.22 13.12
CA VAL A 186 7.85 15.47 11.72
C VAL A 186 6.87 16.41 11.03
N LEU A 187 5.57 16.26 11.31
CA LEU A 187 4.51 17.09 10.77
C LEU A 187 4.38 18.45 11.48
N GLN A 188 5.13 18.67 12.58
CA GLN A 188 5.06 19.88 13.39
C GLN A 188 3.62 20.23 13.77
N VAL A 189 2.88 19.23 14.29
CA VAL A 189 1.43 19.36 14.56
C VAL A 189 1.19 20.29 15.74
N PHE A 190 1.95 20.13 16.84
CA PHE A 190 1.79 20.88 18.08
C PHE A 190 2.87 21.92 18.25
N GLN A 191 2.54 23.03 18.94
CA GLN A 191 3.46 24.16 19.15
C GLN A 191 4.54 23.85 20.19
N SER A 192 4.25 22.94 21.12
CA SER A 192 5.20 22.57 22.18
C SER A 192 5.28 21.05 22.40
N PRO A 193 6.43 20.53 22.86
CA PRO A 193 6.56 19.14 23.29
C PRO A 193 5.60 18.76 24.43
N GLY A 194 5.17 19.75 25.24
CA GLY A 194 4.21 19.55 26.34
C GLY A 194 2.82 19.23 25.80
N GLU A 195 2.33 19.97 24.80
CA GLU A 195 1.05 19.69 24.15
C GLU A 195 1.04 18.32 23.48
N GLN A 196 2.13 17.95 22.81
CA GLN A 196 2.25 16.63 22.20
C GLN A 196 2.16 15.51 23.24
N ARG A 197 2.82 15.65 24.39
CA ARG A 197 2.72 14.65 25.47
C ARG A 197 1.33 14.57 26.06
N ALA A 198 0.71 15.70 26.34
CA ALA A 198 -0.67 15.75 26.85
C ALA A 198 -1.65 15.06 25.89
N ALA A 199 -1.55 15.31 24.58
CA ALA A 199 -2.37 14.65 23.56
C ALA A 199 -2.18 13.13 23.53
N LEU A 200 -0.95 12.64 23.65
CA LEU A 200 -0.66 11.22 23.65
C LEU A 200 -1.09 10.52 24.94
N GLU A 201 -0.95 11.16 26.10
CA GLU A 201 -1.44 10.67 27.38
C GLU A 201 -2.96 10.61 27.40
N GLU A 202 -3.64 11.64 26.93
CA GLU A 202 -5.10 11.66 26.81
C GLU A 202 -5.60 10.57 25.84
N LEU A 203 -4.95 10.40 24.69
CA LEU A 203 -5.27 9.33 23.75
C LEU A 203 -5.10 7.95 24.40
N HIS A 204 -4.01 7.73 25.13
CA HIS A 204 -3.78 6.48 25.86
C HIS A 204 -4.88 6.22 26.92
N ASN A 205 -5.26 7.25 27.68
CA ASN A 205 -6.31 7.15 28.69
C ASN A 205 -7.66 6.81 28.08
N LEU A 206 -7.98 7.37 26.91
CA LEU A 206 -9.26 7.11 26.23
C LEU A 206 -9.33 5.75 25.54
N THR A 207 -8.23 5.30 24.99
CA THR A 207 -8.20 4.03 24.25
C THR A 207 -7.86 2.82 25.11
N GLY A 208 -7.17 3.02 26.22
CA GLY A 208 -6.71 1.96 27.13
C GLY A 208 -5.74 0.98 26.49
N THR A 209 -5.22 1.27 25.28
CA THR A 209 -4.32 0.38 24.55
C THR A 209 -2.98 1.02 24.23
N THR A 210 -1.94 0.22 24.22
CA THR A 210 -0.60 0.59 23.76
C THR A 210 -0.42 0.33 22.27
N ASN A 211 -1.26 -0.54 21.68
CA ASN A 211 -1.21 -0.87 20.25
C ASN A 211 -2.31 -0.09 19.51
N LEU A 212 -1.90 0.83 18.65
CA LEU A 212 -2.82 1.70 17.91
C LEU A 212 -3.34 1.04 16.63
N ASP A 213 -2.48 0.35 15.90
CA ASP A 213 -2.72 -0.30 14.59
C ASP A 213 -3.54 0.56 13.61
N VAL A 214 -3.13 1.82 13.44
CA VAL A 214 -3.83 2.81 12.61
C VAL A 214 -3.03 3.08 11.34
N GLY A 215 -3.70 3.10 10.19
CA GLY A 215 -3.05 3.48 8.93
C GLY A 215 -2.56 4.93 8.96
N ILE A 216 -1.34 5.17 8.45
CA ILE A 216 -0.72 6.51 8.38
C ILE A 216 -1.65 7.54 7.71
N ARG A 217 -2.38 7.14 6.67
CA ARG A 217 -3.34 8.02 5.98
C ARG A 217 -4.41 8.58 6.93
N LYS A 218 -4.89 7.77 7.88
CA LYS A 218 -5.89 8.22 8.84
C LYS A 218 -5.30 9.25 9.81
N ILE A 219 -4.06 9.04 10.24
CA ILE A 219 -3.34 10.00 11.10
C ILE A 219 -3.20 11.34 10.38
N LEU A 220 -2.76 11.32 9.12
CA LEU A 220 -2.63 12.53 8.31
C LEU A 220 -3.96 13.27 8.18
N MET A 221 -5.05 12.57 7.89
CA MET A 221 -6.39 13.17 7.81
C MET A 221 -6.85 13.75 9.14
N SER A 222 -6.59 13.06 10.27
CA SER A 222 -6.93 13.57 11.59
C SER A 222 -6.13 14.83 11.95
N VAL A 223 -4.86 14.89 11.55
CA VAL A 223 -4.03 16.10 11.71
C VAL A 223 -4.56 17.26 10.88
N GLU A 224 -4.90 17.03 9.61
CA GLU A 224 -5.46 18.08 8.74
C GLU A 224 -6.81 18.61 9.28
N THR A 225 -7.65 17.72 9.81
CA THR A 225 -8.92 18.10 10.43
C THR A 225 -8.69 18.91 11.73
N ALA A 226 -7.74 18.45 12.56
CA ALA A 226 -7.44 19.11 13.82
C ALA A 226 -6.87 20.53 13.62
N ARG A 227 -6.11 20.75 12.56
CA ARG A 227 -5.56 22.07 12.21
C ARG A 227 -6.63 23.13 11.90
N GLN A 228 -7.87 22.72 11.60
CA GLN A 228 -9.01 23.61 11.33
C GLN A 228 -9.82 23.91 12.57
N ASP A 229 -9.51 23.28 13.71
CA ASP A 229 -10.27 23.42 14.96
C ASP A 229 -9.56 24.41 15.91
N GLU A 230 -10.33 25.13 16.72
CA GLU A 230 -9.78 26.04 17.73
C GLU A 230 -9.01 25.29 18.83
N ASP A 231 -9.47 24.07 19.19
CA ASP A 231 -8.81 23.16 20.12
C ASP A 231 -8.24 21.95 19.36
N MET A 232 -7.08 22.17 18.75
CA MET A 232 -6.40 21.19 17.91
C MET A 232 -6.10 19.88 18.67
N VAL A 233 -5.68 19.96 19.93
CA VAL A 233 -5.34 18.81 20.78
C VAL A 233 -6.56 17.93 20.98
N LYS A 234 -7.63 18.52 21.49
CA LYS A 234 -8.90 17.81 21.76
C LYS A 234 -9.50 17.21 20.49
N ARG A 235 -9.47 17.95 19.39
CA ARG A 235 -9.97 17.45 18.09
C ARG A 235 -9.19 16.26 17.61
N PHE A 236 -7.85 16.34 17.61
CA PHE A 236 -6.97 15.24 17.20
C PHE A 236 -7.21 13.99 18.04
N VAL A 237 -7.22 14.13 19.37
CA VAL A 237 -7.44 13.01 20.30
C VAL A 237 -8.81 12.37 20.09
N SER A 238 -9.87 13.18 19.92
CA SER A 238 -11.22 12.68 19.65
C SER A 238 -11.29 11.89 18.33
N ASP A 239 -10.67 12.37 17.26
CA ASP A 239 -10.69 11.66 15.97
C ASP A 239 -9.87 10.37 16.00
N MET A 240 -8.72 10.40 16.67
CA MET A 240 -7.85 9.24 16.82
C MET A 240 -8.47 8.16 17.71
N SER A 241 -9.06 8.53 18.85
CA SER A 241 -9.69 7.57 19.78
C SER A 241 -10.83 6.79 19.12
N ARG A 242 -11.65 7.45 18.30
CA ARG A 242 -12.68 6.77 17.48
C ARG A 242 -12.10 5.79 16.48
N SER A 243 -10.95 6.11 15.91
CA SER A 243 -10.31 5.26 14.88
C SER A 243 -9.68 4.01 15.47
N VAL A 244 -9.04 4.13 16.64
CA VAL A 244 -8.51 2.99 17.41
C VAL A 244 -9.64 2.08 17.89
N GLY A 245 -10.76 2.64 18.36
CA GLY A 245 -11.90 1.87 18.87
C GLY A 245 -12.70 1.13 17.78
N GLN A 246 -12.76 1.65 16.55
CA GLN A 246 -13.50 1.01 15.44
C GLN A 246 -12.85 -0.29 14.94
N MET A 247 -11.55 -0.45 15.09
CA MET A 247 -10.84 -1.69 14.71
C MET A 247 -11.15 -2.86 15.65
N TRP A 248 -11.46 -2.59 16.93
CA TRP A 248 -11.80 -3.63 17.91
C TRP A 248 -13.25 -4.13 17.77
N GLY A 249 -14.17 -3.32 17.23
CA GLY A 249 -15.58 -3.71 17.01
C GLY A 249 -15.82 -4.56 15.75
N ALA A 250 -14.83 -4.71 14.86
CA ALA A 250 -14.95 -5.51 13.63
C ALA A 250 -14.65 -7.00 13.80
N PHE A 251 -14.12 -7.41 14.96
CA PHE A 251 -13.76 -8.81 15.24
C PHE A 251 -14.75 -9.54 16.16
N ASP A 252 -15.78 -8.86 16.70
CA ASP A 252 -16.80 -9.42 17.61
C ASP A 252 -18.19 -9.61 16.95
N LYS A 253 -18.22 -10.00 15.66
CA LYS A 253 -19.47 -10.46 15.02
C LYS A 253 -19.22 -11.58 14.04
#